data_983a3c898ceb4a27fd0f7613577858c3
#
_entry.id   983a3c898ceb4a27fd0f7613577858c3
#
_cell.length_a   1.000
_cell.length_b   1.000
_cell.length_c   1.000
_cell.angle_alpha   90.00
_cell.angle_beta   90.00
_cell.angle_gamma   90.00
#
_symmetry.space_group_name_H-M   'P 1'
#
loop_
_entity.id
_entity.type
_entity.pdbx_description
1 polymer ?
#
loop_
_entity_poly.entity_id
_entity_poly.type
_entity_poly.pdbx_seq_one_letter_code
_entity_poly.pdbx_strand_id
1 'polypeptide(L)'
;MCSTERLLFILKYGIAYVRFHKEINGKIEFIEQKHIMRYQQMFAALTVRNKIDEGINSGVIWHTQGSGKTALSYYLTYVLADYFSKQNKVAKFYFIVDRLDLLKQASEEFEARGLIVKTASSRAELMEQFRNNQAQEGNTGKPEITVVNIQRFAEDRSKVELPAYATNLQRVFIIDEAHRGYKPEGSFLANLLDADKNAMKIALTGTPLLKEERESWRVFGNYIHTYYYDKSILDGYTLKIIREDIETQYKERLSEIYEKLEILVEKKDVKKSQIVEHDNYVKELLRYIISDLKRFRQIQGDNTLGGMVICETSEQARKLFAYFDEIQAELNKDASMKSHLRAGLILHDSDDKDTRDKIIDDFKNNMTVDILIVFNMLLTGFDAPRLKRLYFGRKLKDHNLLQAITRVNRPYKENHYGYVIDF
;
A
#
# COMPACT_ATOMS: atom_id res chain seq x y z
N MET A 1 -2.55 7.75 -29.64
CA MET A 1 -3.51 7.61 -28.54
C MET A 1 -4.97 7.65 -28.99
N CYS A 2 -5.33 8.38 -29.99
CA CYS A 2 -6.73 8.67 -30.33
C CYS A 2 -7.24 7.84 -31.51
N SER A 3 -7.21 6.49 -31.42
CA SER A 3 -8.06 5.71 -32.32
C SER A 3 -9.51 5.82 -31.85
N THR A 4 -10.45 5.78 -32.78
CA THR A 4 -11.89 5.79 -32.48
C THR A 4 -12.28 4.71 -31.48
N GLU A 5 -11.71 3.51 -31.62
CA GLU A 5 -11.97 2.38 -30.72
C GLU A 5 -11.56 2.67 -29.27
N ARG A 6 -10.39 3.29 -29.05
CA ARG A 6 -9.91 3.65 -27.72
C ARG A 6 -10.73 4.77 -27.09
N LEU A 7 -11.12 5.74 -27.92
CA LEU A 7 -12.01 6.80 -27.46
C LEU A 7 -13.36 6.23 -27.01
N LEU A 8 -13.97 5.37 -27.82
CA LEU A 8 -15.21 4.69 -27.46
C LEU A 8 -15.06 3.81 -26.23
N PHE A 9 -13.90 3.14 -26.06
CA PHE A 9 -13.61 2.36 -24.87
C PHE A 9 -13.58 3.23 -23.61
N ILE A 10 -12.90 4.39 -23.66
CA ILE A 10 -12.83 5.32 -22.53
C ILE A 10 -14.23 5.89 -22.25
N LEU A 11 -14.96 6.31 -23.25
CA LEU A 11 -16.32 6.85 -23.07
C LEU A 11 -17.27 5.81 -22.45
N LYS A 12 -17.12 4.55 -22.81
CA LYS A 12 -17.97 3.47 -22.28
C LYS A 12 -17.58 3.00 -20.89
N TYR A 13 -16.29 2.85 -20.60
CA TYR A 13 -15.81 2.21 -19.37
C TYR A 13 -14.89 3.08 -18.51
N GLY A 14 -14.28 4.10 -19.10
CA GLY A 14 -13.16 4.83 -18.50
C GLY A 14 -13.56 6.05 -17.68
N ILE A 15 -14.84 6.34 -17.50
CA ILE A 15 -15.32 7.49 -16.72
C ILE A 15 -15.99 6.97 -15.45
N ALA A 16 -15.51 7.44 -14.30
CA ALA A 16 -16.08 7.15 -12.99
C ALA A 16 -16.44 8.46 -12.27
N TYR A 17 -17.59 8.51 -11.63
CA TYR A 17 -17.97 9.59 -10.73
C TYR A 17 -17.69 9.11 -9.30
N VAL A 18 -16.69 9.76 -8.66
CA VAL A 18 -16.25 9.42 -7.30
C VAL A 18 -16.94 10.36 -6.34
N ARG A 19 -17.67 9.80 -5.38
CA ARG A 19 -18.50 10.51 -4.41
C ARG A 19 -18.04 10.20 -3.02
N PHE A 20 -17.71 11.23 -2.25
CA PHE A 20 -17.29 11.07 -0.86
C PHE A 20 -17.66 12.31 -0.03
N HIS A 21 -17.73 12.11 1.27
CA HIS A 21 -17.90 13.20 2.21
C HIS A 21 -16.54 13.63 2.75
N LYS A 22 -16.30 14.93 2.78
CA LYS A 22 -15.08 15.51 3.34
C LYS A 22 -15.43 16.60 4.33
N GLU A 23 -14.81 16.56 5.49
CA GLU A 23 -14.91 17.66 6.44
C GLU A 23 -14.02 18.82 5.98
N ILE A 24 -14.64 19.99 5.74
CA ILE A 24 -13.97 21.23 5.37
C ILE A 24 -14.43 22.31 6.34
N ASN A 25 -13.51 22.87 7.12
CA ASN A 25 -13.80 23.93 8.12
C ASN A 25 -14.90 23.52 9.14
N GLY A 26 -14.89 22.26 9.60
CA GLY A 26 -15.88 21.75 10.56
C GLY A 26 -17.26 21.46 9.97
N LYS A 27 -17.42 21.50 8.64
CA LYS A 27 -18.64 21.11 7.94
C LYS A 27 -18.37 19.94 7.03
N ILE A 28 -19.29 18.97 7.04
CA ILE A 28 -19.23 17.83 6.12
C ILE A 28 -19.79 18.29 4.77
N GLU A 29 -18.91 18.31 3.77
CA GLU A 29 -19.27 18.63 2.39
C GLU A 29 -19.30 17.37 1.54
N PHE A 30 -20.32 17.27 0.67
CA PHE A 30 -20.41 16.22 -0.34
C PHE A 30 -19.60 16.65 -1.56
N ILE A 31 -18.62 15.82 -1.94
CA ILE A 31 -17.76 16.06 -3.10
C ILE A 31 -18.03 15.01 -4.16
N GLU A 32 -18.29 15.45 -5.38
CA GLU A 32 -18.34 14.59 -6.56
C GLU A 32 -17.21 15.00 -7.51
N GLN A 33 -16.40 14.03 -7.91
CA GLN A 33 -15.30 14.23 -8.85
C GLN A 33 -15.41 13.26 -10.01
N LYS A 34 -15.14 13.73 -11.23
CA LYS A 34 -15.03 12.89 -12.41
C LYS A 34 -13.61 12.38 -12.53
N HIS A 35 -13.43 11.07 -12.42
CA HIS A 35 -12.19 10.38 -12.67
C HIS A 35 -12.19 9.73 -14.05
N ILE A 36 -11.11 9.91 -14.79
CA ILE A 36 -10.90 9.29 -16.10
C ILE A 36 -9.83 8.21 -15.96
N MET A 37 -10.08 7.06 -16.55
CA MET A 37 -9.13 5.95 -16.65
C MET A 37 -7.80 6.44 -17.23
N ARG A 38 -6.71 6.16 -16.54
CA ARG A 38 -5.36 6.46 -17.04
C ARG A 38 -5.01 5.50 -18.18
N TYR A 39 -4.13 5.93 -19.08
CA TYR A 39 -3.78 5.12 -20.27
C TYR A 39 -3.25 3.72 -19.91
N GLN A 40 -2.42 3.59 -18.86
CA GLN A 40 -1.90 2.29 -18.41
C GLN A 40 -3.01 1.37 -17.90
N GLN A 41 -4.04 1.92 -17.27
CA GLN A 41 -5.22 1.16 -16.84
C GLN A 41 -6.04 0.70 -18.05
N MET A 42 -6.21 1.58 -19.05
CA MET A 42 -6.90 1.24 -20.30
C MET A 42 -6.19 0.11 -21.02
N PHE A 43 -4.88 0.21 -21.20
CA PHE A 43 -4.11 -0.83 -21.89
C PHE A 43 -4.11 -2.14 -21.11
N ALA A 44 -4.03 -2.10 -19.77
CA ALA A 44 -4.17 -3.30 -18.96
C ALA A 44 -5.54 -3.97 -19.18
N ALA A 45 -6.63 -3.20 -19.15
CA ALA A 45 -7.98 -3.73 -19.34
C ALA A 45 -8.19 -4.30 -20.76
N LEU A 46 -7.65 -3.64 -21.78
CA LEU A 46 -7.67 -4.15 -23.17
C LEU A 46 -6.88 -5.44 -23.30
N THR A 47 -5.68 -5.49 -22.68
CA THR A 47 -4.84 -6.71 -22.75
C THR A 47 -5.51 -7.87 -22.00
N VAL A 48 -6.15 -7.63 -20.88
CA VAL A 48 -6.95 -8.65 -20.17
C VAL A 48 -8.01 -9.23 -21.10
N ARG A 49 -8.79 -8.41 -21.81
CA ARG A 49 -9.78 -8.87 -22.77
C ARG A 49 -9.15 -9.75 -23.86
N ASN A 50 -8.06 -9.26 -24.49
CA ASN A 50 -7.39 -10.01 -25.54
C ASN A 50 -6.88 -11.37 -25.03
N LYS A 51 -6.39 -11.44 -23.79
CA LYS A 51 -5.94 -12.71 -23.19
C LYS A 51 -7.10 -13.69 -22.97
N ILE A 52 -8.29 -13.19 -22.61
CA ILE A 52 -9.47 -14.06 -22.53
C ILE A 52 -9.85 -14.59 -23.93
N ASP A 53 -9.78 -13.77 -24.97
CA ASP A 53 -10.04 -14.18 -26.35
C ASP A 53 -9.02 -15.26 -26.84
N GLU A 54 -7.79 -15.22 -26.30
CA GLU A 54 -6.76 -16.25 -26.51
C GLU A 54 -6.97 -17.52 -25.64
N GLY A 55 -8.03 -17.58 -24.84
CA GLY A 55 -8.31 -18.69 -23.91
C GLY A 55 -7.51 -18.68 -22.62
N ILE A 56 -6.82 -17.59 -22.32
CA ILE A 56 -6.02 -17.42 -21.10
C ILE A 56 -6.91 -16.80 -20.02
N ASN A 57 -7.10 -17.53 -18.92
CA ASN A 57 -7.96 -17.12 -17.81
C ASN A 57 -7.20 -16.69 -16.54
N SER A 58 -5.86 -16.60 -16.60
CA SER A 58 -5.05 -16.19 -15.47
C SER A 58 -3.85 -15.36 -15.90
N GLY A 59 -3.40 -14.43 -15.05
CA GLY A 59 -2.18 -13.68 -15.30
C GLY A 59 -1.94 -12.56 -14.29
N VAL A 60 -0.77 -11.93 -14.39
CA VAL A 60 -0.27 -10.91 -13.48
C VAL A 60 -0.25 -9.54 -14.15
N ILE A 61 -0.81 -8.54 -13.52
CA ILE A 61 -0.65 -7.14 -13.88
C ILE A 61 0.35 -6.53 -12.90
N TRP A 62 1.55 -6.24 -13.39
CA TRP A 62 2.56 -5.54 -12.61
C TRP A 62 2.52 -4.05 -12.92
N HIS A 63 1.88 -3.32 -12.05
CA HIS A 63 1.84 -1.86 -12.07
C HIS A 63 2.50 -1.31 -10.82
N THR A 64 3.42 -0.35 -11.00
CA THR A 64 4.11 0.29 -9.87
C THR A 64 3.12 0.85 -8.84
N GLN A 65 3.58 1.00 -7.63
CA GLN A 65 2.78 1.57 -6.56
C GLN A 65 2.35 3.01 -6.92
N GLY A 66 1.08 3.37 -6.65
CA GLY A 66 0.53 4.67 -7.04
C GLY A 66 -0.02 4.76 -8.45
N SER A 67 0.13 3.72 -9.26
CA SER A 67 -0.45 3.67 -10.61
C SER A 67 -1.98 3.56 -10.65
N GLY A 68 -2.64 3.35 -9.49
CA GLY A 68 -4.08 3.22 -9.38
C GLY A 68 -4.59 1.80 -9.65
N LYS A 69 -3.97 0.77 -9.05
CA LYS A 69 -4.39 -0.64 -9.17
C LYS A 69 -5.82 -0.89 -8.67
N THR A 70 -6.21 -0.28 -7.55
CA THR A 70 -7.60 -0.40 -7.04
C THR A 70 -8.61 0.21 -8.01
N ALA A 71 -8.30 1.38 -8.58
CA ALA A 71 -9.14 1.99 -9.61
C ALA A 71 -9.19 1.13 -10.90
N LEU A 72 -8.07 0.49 -11.29
CA LEU A 72 -8.07 -0.48 -12.39
C LEU A 72 -9.04 -1.63 -12.10
N SER A 73 -9.07 -2.15 -10.88
CA SER A 73 -10.01 -3.21 -10.49
C SER A 73 -11.46 -2.79 -10.64
N TYR A 74 -11.78 -1.55 -10.26
CA TYR A 74 -13.09 -0.97 -10.54
C TYR A 74 -13.44 -0.98 -12.03
N TYR A 75 -12.55 -0.48 -12.88
CA TYR A 75 -12.80 -0.46 -14.32
C TYR A 75 -12.92 -1.87 -14.92
N LEU A 76 -12.13 -2.81 -14.44
CA LEU A 76 -12.20 -4.20 -14.86
C LEU A 76 -13.56 -4.84 -14.55
N THR A 77 -14.23 -4.45 -13.46
CA THR A 77 -15.60 -4.97 -13.19
C THR A 77 -16.58 -4.60 -14.30
N TYR A 78 -16.56 -3.37 -14.80
CA TYR A 78 -17.42 -2.93 -15.90
C TYR A 78 -17.02 -3.57 -17.24
N VAL A 79 -15.73 -3.58 -17.56
CA VAL A 79 -15.21 -4.14 -18.80
C VAL A 79 -15.54 -5.63 -18.92
N LEU A 80 -15.29 -6.39 -17.83
CA LEU A 80 -15.50 -7.84 -17.84
C LEU A 80 -16.97 -8.21 -17.67
N ALA A 81 -17.76 -7.43 -16.94
CA ALA A 81 -19.21 -7.64 -16.89
C ALA A 81 -19.84 -7.52 -18.29
N ASP A 82 -19.49 -6.47 -19.04
CA ASP A 82 -19.97 -6.31 -20.43
C ASP A 82 -19.41 -7.41 -21.36
N TYR A 83 -18.16 -7.79 -21.18
CA TYR A 83 -17.53 -8.85 -21.98
C TYR A 83 -18.26 -10.19 -21.81
N PHE A 84 -18.48 -10.62 -20.57
CA PHE A 84 -19.12 -11.90 -20.29
C PHE A 84 -20.64 -11.86 -20.56
N SER A 85 -21.30 -10.71 -20.40
CA SER A 85 -22.71 -10.58 -20.75
C SER A 85 -23.00 -10.85 -22.23
N LYS A 86 -22.08 -10.48 -23.13
CA LYS A 86 -22.18 -10.79 -24.56
C LYS A 86 -22.04 -12.29 -24.86
N GLN A 87 -21.52 -13.06 -23.90
CA GLN A 87 -21.43 -14.52 -23.96
C GLN A 87 -22.56 -15.19 -23.17
N ASN A 88 -23.61 -14.45 -22.81
CA ASN A 88 -24.71 -14.91 -21.96
C ASN A 88 -24.27 -15.42 -20.59
N LYS A 89 -23.15 -14.88 -20.07
CA LYS A 89 -22.61 -15.17 -18.74
C LYS A 89 -22.74 -13.97 -17.84
N VAL A 90 -23.00 -14.21 -16.57
CA VAL A 90 -23.02 -13.20 -15.51
C VAL A 90 -21.68 -13.26 -14.76
N ALA A 91 -20.95 -12.15 -14.76
CA ALA A 91 -19.67 -12.07 -14.04
C ALA A 91 -19.91 -11.75 -12.57
N LYS A 92 -19.24 -12.50 -11.68
CA LYS A 92 -19.22 -12.29 -10.24
C LYS A 92 -17.80 -12.00 -9.77
N PHE A 93 -17.60 -10.85 -9.13
CA PHE A 93 -16.27 -10.33 -8.82
C PHE A 93 -15.91 -10.50 -7.35
N TYR A 94 -14.67 -10.93 -7.10
CA TYR A 94 -14.08 -11.06 -5.78
C TYR A 94 -12.75 -10.30 -5.76
N PHE A 95 -12.62 -9.31 -4.88
CA PHE A 95 -11.38 -8.58 -4.66
C PHE A 95 -10.72 -9.08 -3.38
N ILE A 96 -9.59 -9.74 -3.53
CA ILE A 96 -8.90 -10.42 -2.43
C ILE A 96 -7.74 -9.58 -1.96
N VAL A 97 -7.73 -9.25 -0.65
CA VAL A 97 -6.68 -8.49 0.01
C VAL A 97 -6.08 -9.28 1.17
N ASP A 98 -4.84 -8.97 1.52
CA ASP A 98 -4.10 -9.66 2.60
C ASP A 98 -4.26 -9.00 3.99
N ARG A 99 -4.88 -7.80 4.09
CA ARG A 99 -4.99 -7.03 5.33
C ARG A 99 -6.36 -6.41 5.53
N LEU A 100 -6.74 -6.25 6.81
CA LEU A 100 -8.00 -5.60 7.18
C LEU A 100 -8.07 -4.12 6.78
N ASP A 101 -6.95 -3.41 6.88
CA ASP A 101 -6.88 -2.00 6.49
C ASP A 101 -7.14 -1.84 4.98
N LEU A 102 -6.59 -2.76 4.17
CA LEU A 102 -6.81 -2.78 2.72
C LEU A 102 -8.23 -3.18 2.37
N LEU A 103 -8.88 -4.04 3.17
CA LEU A 103 -10.29 -4.37 2.98
C LEU A 103 -11.16 -3.12 3.14
N LYS A 104 -10.98 -2.35 4.22
CA LYS A 104 -11.72 -1.11 4.45
C LYS A 104 -11.46 -0.10 3.32
N GLN A 105 -10.19 0.14 3.01
CA GLN A 105 -9.79 1.09 1.96
C GLN A 105 -10.36 0.72 0.59
N ALA A 106 -10.28 -0.56 0.20
CA ALA A 106 -10.80 -1.02 -1.08
C ALA A 106 -12.33 -0.91 -1.14
N SER A 107 -13.03 -1.25 -0.04
CA SER A 107 -14.48 -1.13 0.03
C SER A 107 -14.93 0.33 -0.14
N GLU A 108 -14.35 1.26 0.60
CA GLU A 108 -14.63 2.70 0.49
C GLU A 108 -14.35 3.24 -0.92
N GLU A 109 -13.24 2.80 -1.53
CA GLU A 109 -12.84 3.20 -2.89
C GLU A 109 -13.84 2.71 -3.95
N PHE A 110 -14.36 1.49 -3.81
CA PHE A 110 -15.36 0.93 -4.73
C PHE A 110 -16.75 1.54 -4.51
N GLU A 111 -17.17 1.73 -3.26
CA GLU A 111 -18.44 2.38 -2.92
C GLU A 111 -18.47 3.83 -3.40
N ALA A 112 -17.37 4.57 -3.21
CA ALA A 112 -17.24 5.95 -3.69
C ALA A 112 -17.41 6.07 -5.21
N ARG A 113 -17.13 4.99 -5.95
CA ARG A 113 -17.35 4.90 -7.42
C ARG A 113 -18.70 4.29 -7.81
N GLY A 114 -19.54 3.97 -6.85
CA GLY A 114 -20.90 3.49 -7.07
C GLY A 114 -21.05 2.00 -7.34
N LEU A 115 -20.02 1.17 -7.02
CA LEU A 115 -20.20 -0.28 -6.96
C LEU A 115 -21.02 -0.66 -5.71
N ILE A 116 -21.75 -1.75 -5.82
CA ILE A 116 -22.32 -2.42 -4.65
C ILE A 116 -21.21 -3.30 -4.06
N VAL A 117 -20.80 -2.99 -2.82
CA VAL A 117 -19.72 -3.70 -2.14
C VAL A 117 -20.28 -4.62 -1.08
N LYS A 118 -19.90 -5.89 -1.15
CA LYS A 118 -20.08 -6.87 -0.09
C LYS A 118 -18.73 -7.19 0.53
N THR A 119 -18.70 -7.51 1.80
CA THR A 119 -17.49 -7.94 2.49
C THR A 119 -17.68 -9.36 3.00
N ALA A 120 -16.65 -10.19 2.90
CA ALA A 120 -16.59 -11.48 3.53
C ALA A 120 -15.43 -11.51 4.53
N SER A 121 -15.79 -11.54 5.81
CA SER A 121 -14.85 -11.54 6.93
C SER A 121 -14.68 -12.89 7.59
N SER A 122 -15.51 -13.87 7.21
CA SER A 122 -15.45 -15.26 7.65
C SER A 122 -15.55 -16.22 6.46
N ARG A 123 -15.03 -17.45 6.64
CA ARG A 123 -15.18 -18.51 5.64
C ARG A 123 -16.64 -18.79 5.33
N ALA A 124 -17.49 -18.81 6.36
CA ALA A 124 -18.93 -19.09 6.20
C ALA A 124 -19.57 -18.03 5.30
N GLU A 125 -19.32 -16.75 5.54
CA GLU A 125 -19.79 -15.64 4.70
C GLU A 125 -19.28 -15.76 3.25
N LEU A 126 -18.00 -16.08 3.06
CA LEU A 126 -17.45 -16.26 1.72
C LEU A 126 -18.09 -17.44 1.00
N MET A 127 -18.29 -18.56 1.68
CA MET A 127 -18.96 -19.74 1.09
C MET A 127 -20.43 -19.46 0.77
N GLU A 128 -21.11 -18.65 1.57
CA GLU A 128 -22.45 -18.17 1.27
C GLU A 128 -22.49 -17.33 0.01
N GLN A 129 -21.53 -16.40 -0.16
CA GLN A 129 -21.38 -15.61 -1.39
C GLN A 129 -21.15 -16.49 -2.64
N PHE A 130 -20.45 -17.62 -2.50
CA PHE A 130 -20.29 -18.58 -3.59
C PHE A 130 -21.54 -19.39 -3.90
N ARG A 131 -22.37 -19.69 -2.91
CA ARG A 131 -23.64 -20.39 -3.09
C ARG A 131 -24.71 -19.52 -3.71
N ASN A 132 -24.62 -18.21 -3.49
CA ASN A 132 -25.52 -17.25 -4.11
C ASN A 132 -25.18 -17.11 -5.60
N ASN A 133 -26.00 -17.74 -6.45
CA ASN A 133 -25.84 -17.70 -7.92
C ASN A 133 -26.34 -16.42 -8.55
N GLN A 134 -26.94 -15.51 -7.77
CA GLN A 134 -27.36 -14.21 -8.27
C GLN A 134 -26.17 -13.26 -8.27
N ALA A 135 -25.89 -12.66 -9.42
CA ALA A 135 -24.79 -11.68 -9.55
C ALA A 135 -25.15 -10.32 -8.96
N GLN A 136 -26.42 -10.10 -8.64
CA GLN A 136 -26.91 -8.83 -8.11
C GLN A 136 -28.08 -9.10 -7.15
N GLU A 137 -27.99 -8.61 -5.95
CA GLU A 137 -29.13 -8.49 -5.06
C GLU A 137 -29.94 -7.25 -5.43
N GLY A 138 -31.25 -7.44 -5.56
CA GLY A 138 -32.20 -6.33 -5.76
C GLY A 138 -32.28 -5.77 -7.15
N ASN A 139 -31.72 -6.41 -8.17
CA ASN A 139 -31.89 -6.06 -9.60
C ASN A 139 -31.59 -4.58 -9.93
N THR A 140 -30.59 -3.99 -9.27
CA THR A 140 -30.27 -2.56 -9.40
C THR A 140 -29.56 -2.20 -10.70
N GLY A 141 -29.15 -3.18 -11.51
CA GLY A 141 -28.33 -2.98 -12.72
C GLY A 141 -26.90 -2.50 -12.47
N LYS A 142 -26.49 -2.33 -11.22
CA LYS A 142 -25.13 -1.93 -10.85
C LYS A 142 -24.24 -3.16 -10.64
N PRO A 143 -22.97 -3.12 -11.10
CA PRO A 143 -21.99 -4.17 -10.80
C PRO A 143 -21.77 -4.31 -9.29
N GLU A 144 -21.59 -5.54 -8.85
CA GLU A 144 -21.33 -5.91 -7.46
C GLU A 144 -19.92 -6.50 -7.34
N ILE A 145 -19.23 -6.21 -6.25
CA ILE A 145 -17.92 -6.78 -5.92
C ILE A 145 -17.88 -7.23 -4.46
N THR A 146 -17.36 -8.43 -4.22
CA THR A 146 -17.14 -8.95 -2.86
C THR A 146 -15.67 -8.71 -2.47
N VAL A 147 -15.42 -7.93 -1.44
CA VAL A 147 -14.07 -7.72 -0.90
C VAL A 147 -13.78 -8.72 0.21
N VAL A 148 -12.68 -9.45 0.08
CA VAL A 148 -12.32 -10.60 0.93
C VAL A 148 -10.97 -10.37 1.58
N ASN A 149 -10.89 -10.49 2.92
CA ASN A 149 -9.60 -10.53 3.61
C ASN A 149 -9.13 -11.98 3.79
N ILE A 150 -8.07 -12.34 3.06
CA ILE A 150 -7.56 -13.72 3.05
C ILE A 150 -6.79 -14.11 4.32
N GLN A 151 -6.24 -13.15 5.08
CA GLN A 151 -5.49 -13.48 6.30
C GLN A 151 -6.34 -14.17 7.36
N ARG A 152 -7.62 -13.86 7.42
CA ARG A 152 -8.55 -14.50 8.36
C ARG A 152 -8.74 -16.00 8.11
N PHE A 153 -8.31 -16.47 6.94
CA PHE A 153 -8.41 -17.87 6.52
C PHE A 153 -7.05 -18.56 6.42
N ALA A 154 -5.94 -17.88 6.76
CA ALA A 154 -4.57 -18.36 6.53
C ALA A 154 -4.26 -19.69 7.23
N GLU A 155 -4.91 -19.97 8.37
CA GLU A 155 -4.74 -21.21 9.14
C GLU A 155 -5.67 -22.34 8.68
N ASP A 156 -6.67 -22.05 7.87
CA ASP A 156 -7.63 -23.03 7.37
C ASP A 156 -7.06 -23.79 6.17
N ARG A 157 -6.62 -25.02 6.40
CA ARG A 157 -6.11 -25.93 5.36
C ARG A 157 -7.19 -26.83 4.77
N SER A 158 -8.45 -26.66 5.15
CA SER A 158 -9.52 -27.51 4.65
C SER A 158 -9.76 -27.28 3.16
N LYS A 159 -10.15 -28.36 2.47
CA LYS A 159 -10.53 -28.27 1.06
C LYS A 159 -11.72 -27.32 0.89
N VAL A 160 -11.65 -26.46 -0.08
CA VAL A 160 -12.75 -25.59 -0.49
C VAL A 160 -13.58 -26.34 -1.53
N GLU A 161 -14.81 -26.68 -1.15
CA GLU A 161 -15.77 -27.24 -2.11
C GLU A 161 -16.66 -26.08 -2.59
N LEU A 162 -16.49 -25.70 -3.84
CA LEU A 162 -17.36 -24.72 -4.47
C LEU A 162 -18.61 -25.39 -5.03
N PRO A 163 -19.77 -24.73 -4.96
CA PRO A 163 -20.97 -25.24 -5.61
C PRO A 163 -20.73 -25.35 -7.12
N ALA A 164 -21.38 -26.32 -7.74
CA ALA A 164 -21.30 -26.54 -9.18
C ALA A 164 -21.55 -25.22 -9.93
N TYR A 165 -20.76 -24.98 -10.97
CA TYR A 165 -20.91 -23.81 -11.81
C TYR A 165 -22.29 -23.81 -12.46
N ALA A 166 -23.08 -22.79 -12.21
CA ALA A 166 -24.20 -22.50 -13.09
C ALA A 166 -23.63 -22.17 -14.48
N THR A 167 -24.17 -22.73 -15.53
CA THR A 167 -23.65 -22.62 -16.90
C THR A 167 -23.52 -21.17 -17.40
N ASN A 168 -24.25 -20.25 -16.76
CA ASN A 168 -24.27 -18.82 -17.07
C ASN A 168 -23.47 -17.95 -16.08
N LEU A 169 -22.69 -18.53 -15.13
CA LEU A 169 -21.90 -17.78 -14.17
C LEU A 169 -20.42 -17.79 -14.54
N GLN A 170 -19.74 -16.65 -14.42
CA GLN A 170 -18.29 -16.52 -14.52
C GLN A 170 -17.74 -15.85 -13.25
N ARG A 171 -16.92 -16.55 -12.48
CA ARG A 171 -16.22 -15.94 -11.34
C ARG A 171 -14.93 -15.26 -11.80
N VAL A 172 -14.67 -14.09 -11.25
CA VAL A 172 -13.48 -13.29 -11.50
C VAL A 172 -12.83 -12.96 -10.16
N PHE A 173 -11.64 -13.50 -9.91
CA PHE A 173 -10.81 -13.19 -8.75
C PHE A 173 -9.78 -12.14 -9.14
N ILE A 174 -9.78 -11.01 -8.44
CA ILE A 174 -8.77 -9.97 -8.52
C ILE A 174 -8.01 -9.98 -7.20
N ILE A 175 -6.72 -10.34 -7.23
CA ILE A 175 -5.90 -10.56 -6.04
C ILE A 175 -4.91 -9.42 -5.92
N ASP A 176 -5.06 -8.56 -4.90
CA ASP A 176 -4.14 -7.46 -4.66
C ASP A 176 -2.91 -7.93 -3.88
N GLU A 177 -1.78 -7.27 -4.15
CA GLU A 177 -0.46 -7.57 -3.57
C GLU A 177 -0.09 -9.06 -3.66
N ALA A 178 -0.30 -9.67 -4.83
CA ALA A 178 -0.17 -11.11 -5.09
C ALA A 178 1.23 -11.70 -4.81
N HIS A 179 2.22 -10.85 -4.54
CA HIS A 179 3.56 -11.25 -4.11
C HIS A 179 3.64 -11.65 -2.63
N ARG A 180 2.61 -11.35 -1.82
CA ARG A 180 2.66 -11.59 -0.38
C ARG A 180 2.17 -12.99 -0.03
N GLY A 181 3.11 -13.85 0.43
CA GLY A 181 2.81 -15.00 1.27
C GLY A 181 1.86 -16.06 0.74
N TYR A 182 1.57 -16.05 -0.54
CA TYR A 182 0.77 -17.09 -1.16
C TYR A 182 1.63 -18.34 -1.35
N LYS A 183 1.68 -19.16 -0.31
CA LYS A 183 2.26 -20.49 -0.47
C LYS A 183 1.42 -21.24 -1.50
N PRO A 184 2.03 -21.83 -2.55
CA PRO A 184 1.30 -22.48 -3.65
C PRO A 184 0.49 -23.69 -3.17
N GLU A 185 0.88 -24.29 -2.06
CA GLU A 185 0.24 -25.47 -1.53
C GLU A 185 -0.19 -25.26 -0.08
N GLY A 186 -1.41 -25.68 0.23
CA GLY A 186 -1.92 -25.76 1.60
C GLY A 186 -2.37 -24.43 2.23
N SER A 187 -2.40 -23.32 1.47
CA SER A 187 -3.06 -22.10 1.91
C SER A 187 -4.52 -22.09 1.48
N PHE A 188 -5.38 -21.39 2.24
CA PHE A 188 -6.79 -21.24 1.87
C PHE A 188 -6.97 -20.64 0.46
N LEU A 189 -6.14 -19.65 0.09
CA LEU A 189 -6.21 -19.04 -1.24
C LEU A 189 -5.83 -20.03 -2.34
N ALA A 190 -4.77 -20.83 -2.16
CA ALA A 190 -4.40 -21.87 -3.12
C ALA A 190 -5.56 -22.86 -3.30
N ASN A 191 -6.14 -23.33 -2.19
CA ASN A 191 -7.28 -24.24 -2.22
C ASN A 191 -8.50 -23.61 -2.90
N LEU A 192 -8.75 -22.32 -2.69
CA LEU A 192 -9.84 -21.58 -3.35
C LEU A 192 -9.61 -21.47 -4.87
N LEU A 193 -8.39 -21.13 -5.28
CA LEU A 193 -8.05 -20.97 -6.69
C LEU A 193 -8.01 -22.31 -7.43
N ASP A 194 -7.61 -23.38 -6.74
CA ASP A 194 -7.61 -24.74 -7.30
C ASP A 194 -9.02 -25.31 -7.39
N ALA A 195 -9.91 -24.95 -6.45
CA ALA A 195 -11.29 -25.39 -6.47
C ALA A 195 -12.09 -24.83 -7.67
N ASP A 196 -11.70 -23.67 -8.20
CA ASP A 196 -12.32 -23.08 -9.39
C ASP A 196 -11.33 -22.88 -10.54
N LYS A 197 -11.17 -23.94 -11.31
CA LYS A 197 -10.28 -23.92 -12.51
C LYS A 197 -10.82 -23.05 -13.64
N ASN A 198 -12.12 -22.81 -13.67
CA ASN A 198 -12.80 -22.03 -14.72
C ASN A 198 -12.86 -20.54 -14.39
N ALA A 199 -12.54 -20.16 -13.16
CA ALA A 199 -12.50 -18.75 -12.77
C ALA A 199 -11.39 -18.00 -13.49
N MET A 200 -11.67 -16.74 -13.78
CA MET A 200 -10.64 -15.81 -14.18
C MET A 200 -9.85 -15.34 -12.98
N LYS A 201 -8.52 -15.30 -13.07
CA LYS A 201 -7.61 -14.98 -11.97
C LYS A 201 -6.66 -13.86 -12.40
N ILE A 202 -6.84 -12.67 -11.86
CA ILE A 202 -6.03 -11.49 -12.15
C ILE A 202 -5.24 -11.12 -10.90
N ALA A 203 -3.95 -11.33 -10.90
CA ALA A 203 -3.07 -10.92 -9.83
C ALA A 203 -2.57 -9.49 -10.06
N LEU A 204 -2.66 -8.63 -9.07
CA LEU A 204 -2.12 -7.29 -9.08
C LEU A 204 -0.90 -7.22 -8.17
N THR A 205 0.16 -6.54 -8.61
CA THR A 205 1.34 -6.31 -7.78
C THR A 205 2.00 -4.98 -8.09
N GLY A 206 2.54 -4.34 -7.05
CA GLY A 206 3.32 -3.10 -7.18
C GLY A 206 4.82 -3.36 -7.33
N THR A 207 5.26 -4.58 -7.10
CA THR A 207 6.66 -4.96 -7.07
C THR A 207 6.89 -6.18 -7.97
N PRO A 208 8.11 -6.33 -8.54
CA PRO A 208 8.41 -7.50 -9.36
C PRO A 208 8.38 -8.77 -8.51
N LEU A 209 7.97 -9.86 -9.12
CA LEU A 209 8.08 -11.19 -8.51
C LEU A 209 9.55 -11.62 -8.55
N LEU A 210 10.24 -11.55 -7.40
CA LEU A 210 11.65 -11.96 -7.26
C LEU A 210 11.78 -13.49 -7.24
N LYS A 211 13.03 -13.99 -7.25
CA LYS A 211 13.32 -15.44 -7.42
C LYS A 211 12.62 -16.38 -6.43
N GLU A 212 12.41 -15.93 -5.20
CA GLU A 212 11.74 -16.71 -4.13
C GLU A 212 10.20 -16.72 -4.30
N GLU A 213 9.66 -15.80 -5.09
CA GLU A 213 8.23 -15.66 -5.39
C GLU A 213 7.83 -16.31 -6.73
N ARG A 214 8.72 -17.07 -7.36
CA ARG A 214 8.44 -17.83 -8.60
C ARG A 214 7.25 -18.79 -8.44
N GLU A 215 6.90 -19.14 -7.23
CA GLU A 215 5.73 -19.93 -6.93
C GLU A 215 4.42 -19.20 -7.28
N SER A 216 4.38 -17.87 -7.17
CA SER A 216 3.22 -17.07 -7.59
C SER A 216 2.97 -17.15 -9.10
N TRP A 217 4.01 -17.32 -9.92
CA TRP A 217 3.86 -17.55 -11.37
C TRP A 217 3.20 -18.89 -11.68
N ARG A 218 3.41 -19.89 -10.86
CA ARG A 218 2.74 -21.20 -11.01
C ARG A 218 1.25 -21.08 -10.76
N VAL A 219 0.85 -20.17 -9.90
CA VAL A 219 -0.55 -19.95 -9.53
C VAL A 219 -1.27 -19.01 -10.51
N PHE A 220 -0.61 -17.91 -10.89
CA PHE A 220 -1.24 -16.84 -11.68
C PHE A 220 -0.81 -16.77 -13.14
N GLY A 221 0.23 -17.49 -13.54
CA GLY A 221 0.75 -17.45 -14.93
C GLY A 221 1.63 -16.24 -15.23
N ASN A 222 1.75 -15.90 -16.50
CA ASN A 222 2.63 -14.85 -16.99
C ASN A 222 2.09 -13.42 -16.77
N TYR A 223 2.95 -12.44 -16.98
CA TYR A 223 2.51 -11.04 -17.00
C TYR A 223 1.54 -10.78 -18.16
N ILE A 224 0.36 -10.28 -17.83
CA ILE A 224 -0.63 -9.77 -18.79
C ILE A 224 -0.24 -8.37 -19.23
N HIS A 225 0.12 -7.50 -18.28
CA HIS A 225 0.47 -6.12 -18.54
C HIS A 225 1.48 -5.61 -17.51
N THR A 226 2.37 -4.72 -17.96
CA THR A 226 3.42 -4.14 -17.12
C THR A 226 3.45 -2.63 -17.26
N TYR A 227 3.63 -1.95 -16.11
CA TYR A 227 3.83 -0.51 -16.04
C TYR A 227 4.89 -0.22 -14.98
N TYR A 228 6.14 -0.07 -15.42
CA TYR A 228 7.32 0.01 -14.57
C TYR A 228 7.56 1.43 -14.03
N TYR A 229 8.47 1.53 -13.07
CA TYR A 229 8.83 2.78 -12.41
C TYR A 229 9.36 3.84 -13.38
N ASP A 230 10.15 3.46 -14.39
CA ASP A 230 10.68 4.35 -15.42
C ASP A 230 9.55 5.12 -16.12
N LYS A 231 8.54 4.42 -16.58
CA LYS A 231 7.35 5.01 -17.20
C LYS A 231 6.53 5.84 -16.22
N SER A 232 6.34 5.34 -15.01
CA SER A 232 5.58 6.06 -13.99
C SER A 232 6.24 7.37 -13.55
N ILE A 233 7.58 7.40 -13.53
CA ILE A 233 8.36 8.61 -13.27
C ILE A 233 8.25 9.59 -14.44
N LEU A 234 8.37 9.12 -15.67
CA LEU A 234 8.21 9.95 -16.87
C LEU A 234 6.81 10.56 -16.96
N ASP A 235 5.80 9.83 -16.55
CA ASP A 235 4.41 10.28 -16.53
C ASP A 235 4.08 11.18 -15.31
N GLY A 236 5.01 11.35 -14.37
CA GLY A 236 4.82 12.18 -13.18
C GLY A 236 3.93 11.55 -12.09
N TYR A 237 3.62 10.24 -12.17
CA TYR A 237 2.82 9.56 -11.15
C TYR A 237 3.63 9.08 -9.95
N THR A 238 4.93 8.91 -10.12
CA THR A 238 5.89 8.59 -9.05
C THR A 238 7.10 9.48 -9.14
N LEU A 239 7.68 9.82 -8.00
CA LEU A 239 8.90 10.62 -7.95
C LEU A 239 10.14 9.73 -8.01
N LYS A 240 11.24 10.30 -8.50
CA LYS A 240 12.57 9.70 -8.30
C LYS A 240 12.91 9.68 -6.82
N ILE A 241 13.67 8.67 -6.42
CA ILE A 241 14.15 8.52 -5.04
C ILE A 241 15.63 8.86 -5.03
N ILE A 242 16.02 9.75 -4.12
CA ILE A 242 17.41 10.09 -3.84
C ILE A 242 17.78 9.41 -2.51
N ARG A 243 18.84 8.60 -2.54
CA ARG A 243 19.48 8.11 -1.33
C ARG A 243 20.53 9.12 -0.90
N GLU A 244 20.44 9.56 0.34
CA GLU A 244 21.43 10.41 0.98
C GLU A 244 22.09 9.66 2.13
N ASP A 245 23.40 9.84 2.28
CA ASP A 245 24.13 9.37 3.44
C ASP A 245 23.98 10.41 4.57
N ILE A 246 24.07 9.93 5.82
CA ILE A 246 24.11 10.84 6.96
C ILE A 246 25.37 11.69 6.92
N GLU A 247 25.29 12.90 7.46
CA GLU A 247 26.46 13.79 7.55
C GLU A 247 27.60 13.12 8.31
N THR A 248 28.84 13.28 7.81
CA THR A 248 30.04 12.60 8.30
C THR A 248 30.20 12.73 9.82
N GLN A 249 30.00 13.92 10.36
CA GLN A 249 30.13 14.16 11.80
C GLN A 249 29.12 13.36 12.66
N TYR A 250 27.91 13.16 12.20
CA TYR A 250 26.92 12.35 12.92
C TYR A 250 27.22 10.86 12.74
N LYS A 251 27.66 10.47 11.55
CA LYS A 251 28.07 9.10 11.26
C LYS A 251 29.23 8.67 12.15
N GLU A 252 30.24 9.51 12.29
CA GLU A 252 31.40 9.26 13.17
C GLU A 252 30.96 9.13 14.63
N ARG A 253 30.12 10.04 15.13
CA ARG A 253 29.59 9.96 16.51
C ARG A 253 28.78 8.70 16.77
N LEU A 254 27.90 8.34 15.85
CA LEU A 254 27.08 7.13 15.95
C LEU A 254 27.96 5.88 15.92
N SER A 255 28.95 5.84 15.02
CA SER A 255 29.93 4.73 14.96
C SER A 255 30.73 4.60 16.24
N GLU A 256 31.24 5.69 16.78
CA GLU A 256 31.98 5.68 18.07
C GLU A 256 31.11 5.16 19.24
N ILE A 257 29.86 5.61 19.30
CA ILE A 257 28.89 5.14 20.31
C ILE A 257 28.63 3.65 20.12
N TYR A 258 28.41 3.23 18.88
CA TYR A 258 28.15 1.83 18.55
C TYR A 258 29.30 0.93 18.93
N GLU A 259 30.53 1.27 18.53
CA GLU A 259 31.74 0.51 18.85
C GLU A 259 31.98 0.40 20.36
N LYS A 260 31.85 1.51 21.11
CA LYS A 260 31.97 1.50 22.58
C LYS A 260 30.96 0.57 23.24
N LEU A 261 29.70 0.57 22.74
CA LEU A 261 28.66 -0.28 23.27
C LEU A 261 28.81 -1.73 22.81
N GLU A 262 29.32 -2.00 21.61
CA GLU A 262 29.57 -3.35 21.10
C GLU A 262 30.61 -4.07 21.95
N ILE A 263 31.68 -3.39 22.33
CA ILE A 263 32.72 -3.92 23.26
C ILE A 263 32.09 -4.29 24.62
N LEU A 264 31.15 -3.50 25.12
CA LEU A 264 30.45 -3.78 26.37
C LEU A 264 29.46 -4.95 26.23
N VAL A 265 28.81 -5.07 25.10
CA VAL A 265 27.87 -6.15 24.75
C VAL A 265 28.61 -7.49 24.66
N GLU A 266 29.75 -7.55 23.96
CA GLU A 266 30.56 -8.76 23.85
C GLU A 266 31.05 -9.29 25.21
N LYS A 267 31.33 -8.37 26.15
CA LYS A 267 31.76 -8.72 27.52
C LYS A 267 30.62 -9.23 28.41
N LYS A 268 29.36 -8.92 28.08
CA LYS A 268 28.19 -9.20 28.95
C LYS A 268 27.18 -10.19 28.34
N ASP A 269 27.47 -10.78 27.19
CA ASP A 269 26.56 -11.70 26.49
C ASP A 269 25.17 -11.08 26.16
N VAL A 270 25.14 -9.78 25.83
CA VAL A 270 23.94 -8.98 25.56
C VAL A 270 23.66 -8.94 24.06
N LYS A 271 22.39 -8.92 23.66
CA LYS A 271 21.98 -8.92 22.24
C LYS A 271 22.36 -7.60 21.55
N LYS A 272 22.83 -7.65 20.30
CA LYS A 272 23.15 -6.47 19.46
C LYS A 272 22.01 -5.45 19.36
N SER A 273 20.76 -5.88 19.44
CA SER A 273 19.58 -4.98 19.45
C SER A 273 19.60 -3.96 20.60
N GLN A 274 20.28 -4.26 21.70
CA GLN A 274 20.37 -3.35 22.85
C GLN A 274 21.30 -2.15 22.59
N ILE A 275 22.19 -2.23 21.60
CA ILE A 275 23.04 -1.10 21.21
C ILE A 275 22.18 0.03 20.66
N VAL A 276 21.28 -0.30 19.73
CA VAL A 276 20.40 0.67 19.08
C VAL A 276 19.30 1.22 20.02
N GLU A 277 19.07 0.52 21.14
CA GLU A 277 18.17 0.94 22.22
C GLU A 277 18.87 1.76 23.31
N HIS A 278 20.19 1.87 23.28
CA HIS A 278 20.94 2.61 24.30
C HIS A 278 20.66 4.12 24.18
N ASP A 279 20.46 4.79 25.32
CA ASP A 279 20.02 6.19 25.35
C ASP A 279 20.95 7.14 24.60
N ASN A 280 22.29 6.96 24.71
CA ASN A 280 23.22 7.79 23.97
C ASN A 280 23.10 7.63 22.46
N TYR A 281 22.88 6.40 21.97
CA TYR A 281 22.66 6.14 20.55
C TYR A 281 21.36 6.76 20.08
N VAL A 282 20.28 6.54 20.83
CA VAL A 282 18.95 7.07 20.52
C VAL A 282 18.94 8.59 20.49
N LYS A 283 19.57 9.24 21.49
CA LYS A 283 19.62 10.72 21.56
C LYS A 283 20.43 11.32 20.42
N GLU A 284 21.57 10.72 20.04
CA GLU A 284 22.39 11.22 18.93
C GLU A 284 21.68 11.03 17.58
N LEU A 285 21.06 9.86 17.36
CA LEU A 285 20.25 9.59 16.20
C LEU A 285 19.10 10.60 16.07
N LEU A 286 18.43 10.91 17.18
CA LEU A 286 17.32 11.86 17.21
C LEU A 286 17.77 13.30 16.93
N ARG A 287 18.96 13.71 17.44
CA ARG A 287 19.54 15.02 17.10
C ARG A 287 19.73 15.17 15.59
N TYR A 288 20.26 14.14 14.95
CA TYR A 288 20.41 14.13 13.49
C TYR A 288 19.05 14.25 12.79
N ILE A 289 18.09 13.39 13.12
CA ILE A 289 16.77 13.33 12.45
C ILE A 289 16.05 14.68 12.55
N ILE A 290 16.01 15.28 13.75
CA ILE A 290 15.35 16.58 13.96
C ILE A 290 16.06 17.67 13.16
N SER A 291 17.37 17.75 13.24
CA SER A 291 18.18 18.76 12.54
C SER A 291 18.06 18.65 11.03
N ASP A 292 18.12 17.42 10.52
CA ASP A 292 17.99 17.13 9.09
C ASP A 292 16.61 17.50 8.55
N LEU A 293 15.53 17.11 9.21
CA LEU A 293 14.17 17.43 8.75
C LEU A 293 13.92 18.94 8.79
N LYS A 294 14.41 19.65 9.82
CA LYS A 294 14.30 21.13 9.88
C LYS A 294 15.05 21.78 8.72
N ARG A 295 16.30 21.38 8.49
CA ARG A 295 17.10 21.89 7.37
C ARG A 295 16.47 21.57 6.03
N PHE A 296 15.97 20.34 5.86
CA PHE A 296 15.28 19.94 4.62
C PHE A 296 14.08 20.84 4.33
N ARG A 297 13.24 21.12 5.32
CA ARG A 297 12.11 22.05 5.19
C ARG A 297 12.56 23.47 4.81
N GLN A 298 13.63 23.97 5.41
CA GLN A 298 14.21 25.27 5.08
C GLN A 298 14.70 25.34 3.63
N ILE A 299 15.44 24.33 3.18
CA ILE A 299 15.97 24.24 1.81
C ILE A 299 14.82 24.17 0.78
N GLN A 300 13.79 23.39 1.08
CA GLN A 300 12.63 23.25 0.19
C GLN A 300 11.63 24.41 0.29
N GLY A 301 11.77 25.30 1.27
CA GLY A 301 10.82 26.39 1.50
C GLY A 301 9.41 25.92 1.89
N ASP A 302 9.26 24.68 2.38
CA ASP A 302 7.96 24.08 2.66
C ASP A 302 7.94 23.35 4.01
N ASN A 303 7.29 23.99 4.99
CA ASN A 303 7.12 23.43 6.35
C ASN A 303 6.07 22.32 6.43
N THR A 304 5.36 22.02 5.35
CA THR A 304 4.36 20.95 5.33
C THR A 304 4.97 19.57 5.01
N LEU A 305 6.24 19.51 4.59
CA LEU A 305 6.93 18.26 4.29
C LEU A 305 7.10 17.42 5.55
N GLY A 306 6.78 16.14 5.47
CA GLY A 306 6.85 15.20 6.59
C GLY A 306 8.00 14.22 6.50
N GLY A 307 8.36 13.66 7.66
CA GLY A 307 9.34 12.59 7.80
C GLY A 307 8.76 11.32 8.39
N MET A 308 9.46 10.19 8.20
CA MET A 308 9.17 8.92 8.85
C MET A 308 10.46 8.23 9.25
N VAL A 309 10.53 7.72 10.48
CA VAL A 309 11.64 6.92 10.99
C VAL A 309 11.19 5.49 11.13
N ILE A 310 11.90 4.56 10.48
CA ILE A 310 11.68 3.12 10.62
C ILE A 310 12.71 2.58 11.60
N CYS A 311 12.28 2.26 12.80
CA CYS A 311 13.14 1.78 13.88
C CYS A 311 13.48 0.29 13.73
N GLU A 312 14.58 -0.12 14.35
CA GLU A 312 15.01 -1.52 14.41
C GLU A 312 14.18 -2.33 15.42
N THR A 313 13.83 -1.69 16.54
CA THR A 313 12.99 -2.31 17.59
C THR A 313 11.86 -1.38 18.03
N SER A 314 10.83 -1.95 18.65
CA SER A 314 9.76 -1.17 19.26
C SER A 314 10.24 -0.33 20.43
N GLU A 315 11.22 -0.83 21.18
CA GLU A 315 11.81 -0.10 22.31
C GLU A 315 12.60 1.13 21.84
N GLN A 316 13.40 1.00 20.76
CA GLN A 316 14.05 2.15 20.13
C GLN A 316 13.02 3.21 19.71
N ALA A 317 11.89 2.80 19.14
CA ALA A 317 10.83 3.73 18.72
C ALA A 317 10.24 4.47 19.93
N ARG A 318 9.97 3.77 21.04
CA ARG A 318 9.47 4.38 22.29
C ARG A 318 10.45 5.40 22.84
N LYS A 319 11.72 5.07 22.88
CA LYS A 319 12.78 5.96 23.39
C LYS A 319 12.97 7.19 22.49
N LEU A 320 12.96 7.03 21.16
CA LEU A 320 13.01 8.17 20.24
C LEU A 320 11.84 9.14 20.49
N PHE A 321 10.65 8.60 20.70
CA PHE A 321 9.47 9.40 21.00
C PHE A 321 9.59 10.08 22.38
N ALA A 322 10.01 9.35 23.40
CA ALA A 322 10.15 9.88 24.77
C ALA A 322 11.17 11.03 24.89
N TYR A 323 12.29 10.94 24.15
CA TYR A 323 13.33 11.98 24.15
C TYR A 323 13.08 13.11 23.13
N PHE A 324 12.02 13.05 22.33
CA PHE A 324 11.83 13.96 21.19
C PHE A 324 11.79 15.43 21.61
N ASP A 325 10.97 15.76 22.60
CA ASP A 325 10.79 17.15 23.04
C ASP A 325 12.02 17.68 23.79
N GLU A 326 12.70 16.83 24.59
CA GLU A 326 13.97 17.16 25.26
C GLU A 326 15.05 17.57 24.25
N ILE A 327 15.29 16.71 23.28
CA ILE A 327 16.33 16.94 22.25
C ILE A 327 15.96 18.12 21.35
N GLN A 328 14.69 18.27 21.02
CA GLN A 328 14.24 19.43 20.23
C GLN A 328 14.44 20.74 20.98
N ALA A 329 14.18 20.76 22.31
CA ALA A 329 14.40 21.94 23.13
C ALA A 329 15.90 22.30 23.23
N GLU A 330 16.79 21.29 23.29
CA GLU A 330 18.23 21.50 23.19
C GLU A 330 18.64 22.16 21.88
N LEU A 331 18.16 21.63 20.74
CA LEU A 331 18.48 22.14 19.42
C LEU A 331 17.91 23.54 19.16
N ASN A 332 16.75 23.87 19.71
CA ASN A 332 16.09 25.18 19.57
C ASN A 332 16.85 26.32 20.30
N LYS A 333 17.85 26.03 21.14
CA LYS A 333 18.75 27.06 21.69
C LYS A 333 19.56 27.72 20.59
N ASP A 334 19.80 27.05 19.48
CA ASP A 334 20.34 27.64 18.26
C ASP A 334 19.27 28.41 17.51
N ALA A 335 19.51 29.68 17.26
CA ALA A 335 18.57 30.57 16.59
C ALA A 335 18.19 30.12 15.18
N SER A 336 19.04 29.34 14.51
CA SER A 336 18.82 28.79 13.16
C SER A 336 17.84 27.60 13.13
N MET A 337 17.53 27.01 14.31
CA MET A 337 16.74 25.78 14.45
C MET A 337 15.39 25.98 15.18
N LYS A 338 14.87 27.18 15.24
CA LYS A 338 13.69 27.55 16.05
C LYS A 338 12.35 26.91 15.63
N SER A 339 12.26 26.21 14.49
CA SER A 339 11.02 25.55 14.10
C SER A 339 10.69 24.40 15.08
N HIS A 340 9.40 24.28 15.43
CA HIS A 340 8.90 23.20 16.29
C HIS A 340 8.32 22.08 15.45
N LEU A 341 8.83 20.85 15.65
CA LEU A 341 8.30 19.63 15.04
C LEU A 341 7.50 18.84 16.07
N ARG A 342 6.51 18.12 15.62
CA ARG A 342 5.68 17.23 16.46
C ARG A 342 5.81 15.80 15.96
N ALA A 343 6.13 14.89 16.87
CA ALA A 343 6.27 13.47 16.58
C ALA A 343 4.97 12.72 16.84
N GLY A 344 4.73 11.66 16.06
CA GLY A 344 3.70 10.67 16.32
C GLY A 344 4.32 9.27 16.36
N LEU A 345 4.04 8.51 17.43
CA LEU A 345 4.49 7.13 17.60
C LEU A 345 3.42 6.17 17.13
N ILE A 346 3.76 5.21 16.25
CA ILE A 346 2.84 4.18 15.79
C ILE A 346 3.47 2.80 15.94
N LEU A 347 2.93 2.05 16.90
CA LEU A 347 3.31 0.67 17.19
C LEU A 347 2.08 -0.23 17.16
N HIS A 348 2.31 -1.53 16.95
CA HIS A 348 1.21 -2.50 16.93
C HIS A 348 0.59 -2.73 18.33
N ASP A 349 1.40 -2.63 19.36
CA ASP A 349 1.12 -3.06 20.73
C ASP A 349 0.91 -1.91 21.74
N SER A 350 1.02 -0.63 21.32
CA SER A 350 0.98 0.50 22.25
C SER A 350 -0.36 1.21 22.34
N ASP A 351 -1.12 1.26 21.24
CA ASP A 351 -2.32 2.06 21.14
C ASP A 351 -3.49 1.29 20.58
N ASP A 352 -4.70 1.71 20.92
CA ASP A 352 -5.88 1.24 20.23
C ASP A 352 -5.89 1.70 18.75
N LYS A 353 -6.78 1.13 17.97
CA LYS A 353 -6.87 1.44 16.55
C LYS A 353 -7.24 2.89 16.30
N ASP A 354 -8.14 3.44 17.10
CA ASP A 354 -8.68 4.80 16.90
C ASP A 354 -7.60 5.86 17.17
N THR A 355 -6.76 5.67 18.18
CA THR A 355 -5.61 6.55 18.46
C THR A 355 -4.60 6.51 17.32
N ARG A 356 -4.29 5.34 16.77
CA ARG A 356 -3.38 5.22 15.62
C ARG A 356 -3.95 5.88 14.37
N ASP A 357 -5.23 5.65 14.07
CA ASP A 357 -5.92 6.25 12.93
C ASP A 357 -5.94 7.79 13.05
N LYS A 358 -6.10 8.32 14.26
CA LYS A 358 -6.00 9.76 14.54
C LYS A 358 -4.60 10.30 14.26
N ILE A 359 -3.53 9.66 14.76
CA ILE A 359 -2.15 10.10 14.49
C ILE A 359 -1.86 10.08 12.98
N ILE A 360 -2.36 9.07 12.27
CA ILE A 360 -2.23 8.98 10.82
C ILE A 360 -2.95 10.14 10.13
N ASP A 361 -4.15 10.47 10.55
CA ASP A 361 -4.92 11.59 10.01
C ASP A 361 -4.28 12.94 10.33
N ASP A 362 -3.78 13.11 11.54
CA ASP A 362 -3.01 14.27 12.00
C ASP A 362 -1.73 14.48 11.17
N PHE A 363 -1.10 13.39 10.74
CA PHE A 363 0.03 13.47 9.81
C PHE A 363 -0.41 13.78 8.38
N LYS A 364 -1.45 13.10 7.85
CA LYS A 364 -1.84 13.20 6.45
C LYS A 364 -2.57 14.48 6.11
N ASN A 365 -3.59 14.82 6.90
CA ASN A 365 -4.60 15.81 6.57
C ASN A 365 -4.49 17.07 7.45
N ASN A 366 -4.41 16.90 8.76
CA ASN A 366 -4.40 18.04 9.70
C ASN A 366 -3.02 18.71 9.79
N MET A 367 -1.95 17.99 9.38
CA MET A 367 -0.56 18.46 9.45
C MET A 367 -0.12 18.88 10.85
N THR A 368 -0.74 18.30 11.88
CA THR A 368 -0.41 18.54 13.29
C THR A 368 0.67 17.61 13.81
N VAL A 369 1.02 16.55 13.07
CA VAL A 369 2.17 15.68 13.27
C VAL A 369 3.14 15.85 12.08
N ASP A 370 4.42 16.03 12.36
CA ASP A 370 5.45 16.33 11.36
C ASP A 370 6.32 15.14 11.02
N ILE A 371 6.53 14.24 11.97
CA ILE A 371 7.34 13.05 11.83
C ILE A 371 6.66 11.85 12.47
N LEU A 372 6.64 10.73 11.74
CA LEU A 372 6.14 9.46 12.25
C LEU A 372 7.31 8.58 12.70
N ILE A 373 7.23 8.05 13.91
CA ILE A 373 8.19 7.07 14.45
C ILE A 373 7.49 5.72 14.46
N VAL A 374 8.01 4.76 13.69
CA VAL A 374 7.31 3.48 13.45
C VAL A 374 8.24 2.28 13.61
N PHE A 375 7.64 1.13 13.99
CA PHE A 375 8.27 -0.18 13.92
C PHE A 375 7.28 -1.17 13.28
N ASN A 376 7.67 -1.84 12.19
CA ASN A 376 6.87 -2.80 11.43
C ASN A 376 5.49 -2.31 10.92
N MET A 377 5.11 -1.09 11.17
CA MET A 377 3.85 -0.50 10.73
C MET A 377 4.06 0.53 9.62
N LEU A 378 3.00 0.81 8.86
CA LEU A 378 2.96 1.78 7.77
C LEU A 378 3.93 1.51 6.59
N LEU A 379 4.67 0.39 6.60
CA LEU A 379 5.53 0.01 5.48
C LEU A 379 4.71 -0.36 4.25
N THR A 380 3.44 -0.69 4.44
CA THR A 380 2.52 -1.08 3.37
C THR A 380 1.14 -0.45 3.59
N GLY A 381 0.44 -0.12 2.50
CA GLY A 381 -0.89 0.48 2.57
C GLY A 381 -0.95 1.95 3.00
N PHE A 382 0.13 2.50 3.56
CA PHE A 382 0.19 3.90 3.98
C PHE A 382 0.45 4.81 2.77
N ASP A 383 -0.42 5.78 2.55
CA ASP A 383 -0.30 6.79 1.50
C ASP A 383 -0.43 8.20 2.09
N ALA A 384 0.68 8.95 2.05
CA ALA A 384 0.76 10.32 2.51
C ALA A 384 1.67 11.12 1.57
N PRO A 385 1.12 11.91 0.63
CA PRO A 385 1.92 12.63 -0.37
C PRO A 385 2.97 13.56 0.23
N ARG A 386 2.70 14.16 1.40
CA ARG A 386 3.64 15.05 2.10
C ARG A 386 4.86 14.34 2.71
N LEU A 387 4.86 13.00 2.83
CA LEU A 387 5.99 12.22 3.30
C LEU A 387 7.10 12.25 2.25
N LYS A 388 8.20 12.95 2.53
CA LYS A 388 9.33 13.14 1.61
C LYS A 388 10.66 12.70 2.17
N ARG A 389 10.78 12.54 3.48
CA ARG A 389 11.99 12.13 4.17
C ARG A 389 11.76 10.79 4.88
N LEU A 390 12.56 9.78 4.56
CA LEU A 390 12.48 8.45 5.16
C LEU A 390 13.83 8.07 5.76
N TYR A 391 13.84 7.82 7.07
CA TYR A 391 15.03 7.46 7.83
C TYR A 391 15.01 5.98 8.15
N PHE A 392 16.02 5.24 7.69
CA PHE A 392 16.17 3.81 7.98
C PHE A 392 17.04 3.59 9.19
N GLY A 393 16.45 3.25 10.32
CA GLY A 393 17.15 2.79 11.53
C GLY A 393 17.45 1.29 11.51
N ARG A 394 17.10 0.57 10.45
CA ARG A 394 17.37 -0.86 10.29
C ARG A 394 17.62 -1.25 8.84
N LYS A 395 18.34 -2.35 8.64
CA LYS A 395 18.52 -2.96 7.31
C LYS A 395 17.21 -3.61 6.86
N LEU A 396 16.58 -3.01 5.86
CA LEU A 396 15.48 -3.63 5.12
C LEU A 396 16.04 -4.35 3.89
N LYS A 397 15.50 -5.52 3.57
CA LYS A 397 15.90 -6.31 2.40
C LYS A 397 14.76 -6.44 1.41
N ASP A 398 15.12 -6.57 0.14
CA ASP A 398 14.28 -6.97 -0.96
C ASP A 398 12.92 -6.23 -0.99
N HIS A 399 11.87 -6.95 -0.84
CA HIS A 399 10.51 -6.49 -0.94
C HIS A 399 10.13 -5.43 0.10
N ASN A 400 10.56 -5.63 1.36
CA ASN A 400 10.28 -4.67 2.45
C ASN A 400 10.98 -3.34 2.19
N LEU A 401 12.19 -3.36 1.63
CA LEU A 401 12.90 -2.16 1.23
C LEU A 401 12.14 -1.42 0.13
N LEU A 402 11.76 -2.11 -0.94
CA LEU A 402 10.98 -1.52 -2.05
C LEU A 402 9.66 -0.90 -1.55
N GLN A 403 8.97 -1.57 -0.64
CA GLN A 403 7.73 -1.07 -0.07
C GLN A 403 7.94 0.18 0.79
N ALA A 404 9.00 0.22 1.59
CA ALA A 404 9.32 1.36 2.42
C ALA A 404 9.69 2.59 1.56
N ILE A 405 10.59 2.43 0.60
CA ILE A 405 11.04 3.55 -0.24
C ILE A 405 9.92 4.13 -1.10
N THR A 406 8.93 3.32 -1.48
CA THR A 406 7.77 3.81 -2.24
C THR A 406 6.81 4.68 -1.42
N ARG A 407 7.05 4.87 -0.12
CA ARG A 407 6.27 5.81 0.70
C ARG A 407 6.60 7.27 0.40
N VAL A 408 7.85 7.56 0.02
CA VAL A 408 8.31 8.94 -0.27
C VAL A 408 8.22 9.32 -1.74
N ASN A 409 7.82 8.43 -2.62
CA ASN A 409 7.82 8.69 -4.07
C ASN A 409 6.50 9.26 -4.62
N ARG A 410 5.60 9.73 -3.76
CA ARG A 410 4.32 10.34 -4.17
C ARG A 410 4.52 11.78 -4.61
N PRO A 411 3.91 12.24 -5.70
CA PRO A 411 3.88 13.65 -6.05
C PRO A 411 3.24 14.49 -4.93
N TYR A 412 3.88 15.61 -4.60
CA TYR A 412 3.35 16.55 -3.60
C TYR A 412 3.86 17.95 -3.92
N LYS A 413 2.96 18.87 -4.24
CA LYS A 413 3.29 20.24 -4.67
C LYS A 413 4.36 20.20 -5.78
N GLU A 414 5.40 21.02 -5.66
CA GLU A 414 6.52 21.13 -6.61
C GLU A 414 7.69 20.18 -6.29
N ASN A 415 7.53 19.29 -5.30
CA ASN A 415 8.60 18.36 -4.94
C ASN A 415 8.75 17.27 -6.02
N HIS A 416 9.94 17.17 -6.59
CA HIS A 416 10.27 16.23 -7.66
C HIS A 416 10.92 14.93 -7.18
N TYR A 417 11.29 14.85 -5.90
CA TYR A 417 12.06 13.74 -5.34
C TYR A 417 11.48 13.27 -4.00
N GLY A 418 11.63 11.98 -3.74
CA GLY A 418 11.59 11.41 -2.40
C GLY A 418 13.00 11.15 -1.90
N TYR A 419 13.24 11.28 -0.60
CA TYR A 419 14.57 11.17 -0.02
C TYR A 419 14.62 10.07 1.03
N VAL A 420 15.64 9.26 0.94
CA VAL A 420 15.89 8.14 1.84
C VAL A 420 17.26 8.31 2.47
N ILE A 421 17.32 8.25 3.78
CA ILE A 421 18.52 8.32 4.58
C ILE A 421 18.75 6.96 5.24
N ASP A 422 19.95 6.41 5.07
CA ASP A 422 20.37 5.11 5.60
C ASP A 422 21.44 5.33 6.67
N PHE A 423 21.24 4.73 7.87
CA PHE A 423 22.15 4.86 9.01
C PHE A 423 23.11 3.71 9.15
#